data_95148a23d56a49459830411266d0c488
#
_entry.id   95148a23d56a49459830411266d0c488
#
_cell.length_a   1.000
_cell.length_b   1.000
_cell.length_c   1.000
_cell.angle_alpha   90.00
_cell.angle_beta   90.00
_cell.angle_gamma   90.00
#
_symmetry.space_group_name_H-M   'P 1'
#
loop_
_entity.id
_entity.type
_entity.pdbx_description
1 polymer ?
#
loop_
_entity_poly.entity_id
_entity_poly.type
_entity_poly.pdbx_seq_one_letter_code
_entity_poly.pdbx_strand_id
1 'polypeptide(L)'
;MIRLLLVEDDANLRYIIQGGLEDMIGGYEIKDAANGVEGLKIWQEWKPDVIVSDIEMPVMDGYEMVKRIRETDTDTPILFSSGRVSPKDVVKGYELGVNNYLKKPFLPKN
;
A
#
# COMPACT_ATOMS: atom_id res chain seq x y z
N MET A 1 -15.18 -2.98 10.92
CA MET A 1 -13.75 -3.32 10.84
C MET A 1 -13.15 -2.68 9.60
N ILE A 2 -12.00 -2.07 9.75
CA ILE A 2 -11.33 -1.39 8.63
C ILE A 2 -10.60 -2.41 7.77
N ARG A 3 -10.85 -2.37 6.47
CA ARG A 3 -10.18 -3.25 5.50
C ARG A 3 -8.94 -2.56 4.95
N LEU A 4 -7.78 -3.15 5.20
CA LEU A 4 -6.51 -2.63 4.73
C LEU A 4 -5.88 -3.58 3.73
N LEU A 5 -5.58 -3.07 2.53
CA LEU A 5 -4.84 -3.82 1.52
C LEU A 5 -3.36 -3.42 1.60
N LEU A 6 -2.50 -4.40 1.87
CA LEU A 6 -1.07 -4.21 1.94
C LEU A 6 -0.42 -4.83 0.70
N VAL A 7 0.20 -4.00 -0.15
CA VAL A 7 0.87 -4.46 -1.36
C VAL A 7 2.39 -4.32 -1.16
N GLU A 8 3.06 -5.44 -1.00
CA GLU A 8 4.48 -5.49 -0.67
C GLU A 8 5.07 -6.80 -1.18
N ASP A 9 6.15 -6.74 -1.96
CA ASP A 9 6.75 -7.94 -2.54
C ASP A 9 7.59 -8.76 -1.55
N ASP A 10 8.06 -8.16 -0.47
CA ASP A 10 8.83 -8.86 0.56
C ASP A 10 7.88 -9.58 1.53
N ALA A 11 7.85 -10.91 1.45
CA ALA A 11 6.96 -11.71 2.28
C ALA A 11 7.24 -11.57 3.78
N ASN A 12 8.50 -11.44 4.16
CA ASN A 12 8.86 -11.26 5.57
C ASN A 12 8.37 -9.92 6.09
N LEU A 13 8.52 -8.87 5.29
CA LEU A 13 8.07 -7.54 5.66
C LEU A 13 6.54 -7.48 5.74
N ARG A 14 5.83 -8.13 4.81
CA ARG A 14 4.36 -8.24 4.90
C ARG A 14 3.93 -8.87 6.21
N TYR A 15 4.57 -9.97 6.58
CA TYR A 15 4.26 -10.68 7.82
C TYR A 15 4.49 -9.79 9.06
N ILE A 16 5.60 -9.10 9.11
CA ILE A 16 5.95 -8.21 10.23
C ILE A 16 4.95 -7.07 10.34
N ILE A 17 4.61 -6.43 9.22
CA ILE A 17 3.68 -5.30 9.21
C ILE A 17 2.29 -5.74 9.65
N GLN A 18 1.80 -6.86 9.13
CA GLN A 18 0.50 -7.39 9.51
C GLN A 18 0.43 -7.68 11.01
N GLY A 19 1.42 -8.39 11.54
CA GLY A 19 1.48 -8.71 12.96
C GLY A 19 1.52 -7.46 13.84
N GLY A 20 2.34 -6.49 13.44
CA GLY A 20 2.45 -5.24 14.18
C GLY A 20 1.16 -4.43 14.21
N LEU A 21 0.46 -4.36 13.08
CA LEU A 21 -0.80 -3.63 13.01
C LEU A 21 -1.90 -4.33 13.81
N GLU A 22 -1.97 -5.64 13.73
CA GLU A 22 -2.96 -6.42 14.49
C GLU A 22 -2.73 -6.26 16.00
N ASP A 23 -1.48 -6.32 16.44
CA ASP A 23 -1.13 -6.24 17.86
C ASP A 23 -1.37 -4.83 18.43
N MET A 24 -1.07 -3.80 17.65
CA MET A 24 -1.12 -2.43 18.14
C MET A 24 -2.49 -1.81 18.14
N ILE A 25 -3.24 -2.04 17.09
CA ILE A 25 -4.45 -1.25 16.84
C ILE A 25 -5.71 -2.08 16.99
N GLY A 26 -5.68 -3.31 16.51
CA GLY A 26 -6.89 -4.13 16.46
C GLY A 26 -7.94 -3.51 15.52
N GLY A 27 -8.95 -4.26 15.16
CA GLY A 27 -10.03 -3.73 14.34
C GLY A 27 -9.72 -3.58 12.86
N TYR A 28 -8.56 -4.08 12.40
CA TYR A 28 -8.22 -4.14 10.99
C TYR A 28 -8.39 -5.55 10.44
N GLU A 29 -8.96 -5.64 9.26
CA GLU A 29 -8.91 -6.85 8.45
C GLU A 29 -7.91 -6.57 7.34
N ILE A 30 -6.85 -7.38 7.25
CA ILE A 30 -5.75 -7.14 6.33
C ILE A 30 -5.69 -8.22 5.27
N LYS A 31 -5.65 -7.82 4.00
CA LYS A 31 -5.28 -8.70 2.90
C LYS A 31 -3.98 -8.20 2.30
N ASP A 32 -3.14 -9.10 1.85
CA ASP A 32 -1.86 -8.75 1.28
C ASP A 32 -1.73 -9.20 -0.18
N ALA A 33 -0.88 -8.49 -0.90
CA ALA A 33 -0.56 -8.78 -2.29
C ALA A 33 0.94 -8.62 -2.49
N ALA A 34 1.51 -9.38 -3.40
CA ALA A 34 2.95 -9.37 -3.66
C ALA A 34 3.37 -8.44 -4.79
N ASN A 35 2.43 -7.91 -5.55
CA ASN A 35 2.70 -7.00 -6.66
C ASN A 35 1.45 -6.21 -7.03
N GLY A 36 1.60 -5.28 -7.97
CA GLY A 36 0.49 -4.42 -8.36
C GLY A 36 -0.67 -5.14 -9.05
N VAL A 37 -0.41 -6.22 -9.75
CA VAL A 37 -1.48 -7.00 -10.42
C VAL A 37 -2.37 -7.66 -9.38
N GLU A 38 -1.77 -8.33 -8.40
CA GLU A 38 -2.53 -8.92 -7.30
C GLU A 38 -3.25 -7.84 -6.48
N GLY A 39 -2.59 -6.71 -6.27
CA GLY A 39 -3.19 -5.58 -5.56
C GLY A 39 -4.44 -5.07 -6.25
N LEU A 40 -4.40 -4.90 -7.57
CA LEU A 40 -5.56 -4.49 -8.35
C LEU A 40 -6.72 -5.47 -8.25
N LYS A 41 -6.41 -6.76 -8.31
CA LYS A 41 -7.43 -7.79 -8.19
C LYS A 41 -8.14 -7.73 -6.85
N ILE A 42 -7.39 -7.64 -5.77
CA ILE A 42 -7.96 -7.55 -4.43
C ILE A 42 -8.74 -6.26 -4.25
N TRP A 43 -8.23 -5.14 -4.75
CA TRP A 43 -8.93 -3.86 -4.70
C TRP A 43 -10.31 -3.94 -5.36
N GLN A 44 -10.39 -4.55 -6.54
CA GLN A 44 -11.66 -4.68 -7.28
C GLN A 44 -12.66 -5.58 -6.54
N GLU A 45 -12.20 -6.69 -6.01
CA GLU A 45 -13.07 -7.70 -5.40
C GLU A 45 -13.46 -7.36 -3.98
N TRP A 46 -12.53 -6.79 -3.23
CA TRP A 46 -12.69 -6.62 -1.78
C TRP A 46 -13.05 -5.20 -1.36
N LYS A 47 -12.73 -4.23 -2.17
CA LYS A 47 -12.97 -2.80 -1.91
C LYS A 47 -12.42 -2.38 -0.55
N PRO A 48 -11.09 -2.33 -0.41
CA PRO A 48 -10.46 -1.94 0.87
C PRO A 48 -10.77 -0.49 1.24
N ASP A 49 -10.73 -0.20 2.51
CA ASP A 49 -10.91 1.15 3.03
C ASP A 49 -9.63 1.98 2.93
N VAL A 50 -8.48 1.33 2.89
CA VAL A 50 -7.18 1.98 2.76
C VAL A 50 -6.20 1.02 2.09
N ILE A 51 -5.29 1.58 1.29
CA ILE A 51 -4.24 0.81 0.61
C ILE A 51 -2.89 1.35 1.04
N VAL A 52 -2.01 0.44 1.48
CA VAL A 52 -0.60 0.74 1.74
C VAL A 52 0.21 -0.08 0.75
N SER A 53 1.00 0.57 -0.07
CA SER A 53 1.72 -0.09 -1.15
C SER A 53 3.19 0.32 -1.23
N ASP A 54 4.05 -0.65 -1.47
CA ASP A 54 5.40 -0.38 -1.92
C ASP A 54 5.35 0.23 -3.33
N ILE A 55 6.40 0.89 -3.73
CA ILE A 55 6.51 1.48 -5.07
C ILE A 55 7.17 0.48 -6.01
N GLU A 56 8.36 0.00 -5.68
CA GLU A 56 9.13 -0.91 -6.53
C GLU A 56 8.74 -2.35 -6.25
N MET A 57 8.08 -2.97 -7.21
CA MET A 57 7.63 -4.35 -7.13
C MET A 57 7.73 -5.00 -8.49
N PRO A 58 7.93 -6.34 -8.55
CA PRO A 58 7.94 -7.04 -9.84
C PRO A 58 6.56 -7.07 -10.48
N VAL A 59 6.50 -7.36 -11.75
CA VAL A 59 5.30 -7.52 -12.58
C VAL A 59 4.58 -6.19 -12.82
N MET A 60 4.14 -5.52 -11.79
CA MET A 60 3.54 -4.18 -11.87
C MET A 60 3.93 -3.40 -10.62
N ASP A 61 4.53 -2.22 -10.80
CA ASP A 61 4.93 -1.39 -9.67
C ASP A 61 3.76 -0.60 -9.06
N GLY A 62 4.04 0.08 -7.95
CA GLY A 62 3.03 0.85 -7.24
C GLY A 62 2.50 2.04 -8.05
N TYR A 63 3.33 2.67 -8.85
CA TYR A 63 2.90 3.80 -9.67
C TYR A 63 1.84 3.38 -10.69
N GLU A 64 2.08 2.28 -11.40
CA GLU A 64 1.12 1.79 -12.40
C GLU A 64 -0.17 1.31 -11.73
N MET A 65 -0.05 0.65 -10.58
CA MET A 65 -1.21 0.20 -9.82
C MET A 65 -2.09 1.39 -9.40
N VAL A 66 -1.50 2.42 -8.84
CA VAL A 66 -2.25 3.62 -8.41
C VAL A 66 -2.89 4.32 -9.60
N LYS A 67 -2.17 4.44 -10.71
CA LYS A 67 -2.70 5.03 -11.92
C LYS A 67 -3.98 4.33 -12.36
N ARG A 68 -3.98 3.01 -12.36
CA ARG A 68 -5.14 2.21 -12.75
C ARG A 68 -6.30 2.34 -11.76
N ILE A 69 -6.00 2.34 -10.47
CA ILE A 69 -7.03 2.54 -9.44
C ILE A 69 -7.69 3.90 -9.62
N ARG A 70 -6.90 4.95 -9.83
CA ARG A 70 -7.42 6.32 -9.92
C ARG A 70 -8.22 6.61 -11.18
N GLU A 71 -8.19 5.72 -12.17
CA GLU A 71 -9.06 5.86 -13.33
C GLU A 71 -10.55 5.77 -12.95
N THR A 72 -10.87 5.03 -11.90
CA THR A 72 -12.26 4.80 -11.47
C THR A 72 -12.51 5.06 -9.98
N ASP A 73 -11.48 5.19 -9.17
CA ASP A 73 -11.61 5.36 -7.72
C ASP A 73 -10.70 6.50 -7.25
N THR A 74 -11.30 7.65 -6.99
CA THR A 74 -10.57 8.82 -6.50
C THR A 74 -10.66 8.98 -4.98
N ASP A 75 -11.37 8.10 -4.30
CA ASP A 75 -11.71 8.28 -2.89
C ASP A 75 -10.90 7.42 -1.92
N THR A 76 -10.54 6.20 -2.31
CA THR A 76 -9.82 5.30 -1.42
C THR A 76 -8.45 5.87 -1.06
N PRO A 77 -8.15 6.07 0.23
CA PRO A 77 -6.82 6.54 0.64
C PRO A 77 -5.74 5.54 0.24
N ILE A 78 -4.70 6.04 -0.40
CA ILE A 78 -3.54 5.25 -0.80
C ILE A 78 -2.29 5.89 -0.23
N LEU A 79 -1.49 5.09 0.48
CA LEU A 79 -0.21 5.51 1.03
C LEU A 79 0.89 4.67 0.39
N PHE A 80 1.94 5.34 -0.07
CA PHE A 80 3.14 4.64 -0.52
C PHE A 80 4.08 4.42 0.65
N SER A 81 4.70 3.25 0.67
CA SER A 81 5.75 2.89 1.61
C SER A 81 7.04 2.71 0.82
N SER A 82 8.09 3.44 1.17
CA SER A 82 9.34 3.37 0.44
C SER A 82 10.55 3.59 1.34
N GLY A 83 11.64 2.87 1.04
CA GLY A 83 12.93 3.06 1.70
C GLY A 83 13.67 4.27 1.17
N ARG A 84 13.30 4.72 -0.02
CA ARG A 84 13.89 5.88 -0.68
C ARG A 84 12.79 6.86 -1.06
N VAL A 85 12.88 8.06 -0.54
CA VAL A 85 11.90 9.10 -0.84
C VAL A 85 12.65 10.31 -1.33
N SER A 86 12.91 10.38 -2.64
CA SER A 86 13.47 11.57 -3.26
C SER A 86 12.35 12.57 -3.55
N PRO A 87 12.67 13.89 -3.63
CA PRO A 87 11.65 14.89 -3.96
C PRO A 87 10.90 14.58 -5.26
N LYS A 88 11.58 14.06 -6.27
CA LYS A 88 10.95 13.70 -7.55
C LYS A 88 9.94 12.57 -7.38
N ASP A 89 10.29 11.57 -6.59
CA ASP A 89 9.41 10.42 -6.34
C ASP A 89 8.17 10.84 -5.57
N VAL A 90 8.34 11.73 -4.59
CA VAL A 90 7.22 12.25 -3.81
C VAL A 90 6.25 13.01 -4.72
N VAL A 91 6.76 13.91 -5.56
CA VAL A 91 5.93 14.67 -6.48
C VAL A 91 5.20 13.74 -7.43
N LYS A 92 5.90 12.77 -8.02
CA LYS A 92 5.29 11.81 -8.95
C LYS A 92 4.13 11.05 -8.29
N GLY A 93 4.32 10.58 -7.07
CA GLY A 93 3.26 9.87 -6.38
C GLY A 93 2.05 10.73 -6.10
N TYR A 94 2.24 11.95 -5.62
CA TYR A 94 1.13 12.87 -5.38
C TYR A 94 0.41 13.25 -6.67
N GLU A 95 1.12 13.43 -7.77
CA GLU A 95 0.51 13.68 -9.07
C GLU A 95 -0.36 12.52 -9.53
N LEU A 96 0.03 11.29 -9.21
CA LEU A 96 -0.76 10.10 -9.52
C LEU A 96 -1.95 9.90 -8.59
N GLY A 97 -1.98 10.60 -7.46
CA GLY A 97 -3.13 10.58 -6.56
C GLY A 97 -2.93 9.80 -5.27
N VAL A 98 -1.68 9.58 -4.82
CA VAL A 98 -1.48 9.04 -3.48
C VAL A 98 -1.71 10.13 -2.44
N ASN A 99 -2.15 9.72 -1.26
CA ASN A 99 -2.50 10.64 -0.19
C ASN A 99 -1.34 10.95 0.73
N ASN A 100 -0.40 10.00 0.88
CA ASN A 100 0.72 10.20 1.78
C ASN A 100 1.82 9.19 1.50
N TYR A 101 2.97 9.41 2.13
CA TYR A 101 4.14 8.53 2.08
C TYR A 101 4.52 8.07 3.48
N LEU A 102 4.87 6.79 3.60
CA LEU A 102 5.43 6.22 4.82
C LEU A 102 6.88 5.83 4.51
N LYS A 103 7.81 6.30 5.31
CA LYS A 103 9.22 5.96 5.16
C LYS A 103 9.48 4.59 5.76
N LYS A 104 10.12 3.72 5.01
CA LYS A 104 10.55 2.41 5.51
C LYS A 104 11.81 2.53 6.34
N PRO A 105 11.97 1.73 7.39
CA PRO A 105 10.95 0.86 7.94
C PRO A 105 9.99 1.64 8.84
N PHE A 106 8.69 1.39 8.71
CA PHE A 106 7.69 1.99 9.59
C PHE A 106 7.17 0.97 10.62
N LEU A 107 8.08 0.17 11.11
CA LEU A 107 7.73 -0.87 12.07
C LEU A 107 7.18 -0.26 13.37
N PRO A 108 6.14 -0.87 13.96
CA PRO A 108 5.63 -0.39 15.24
C PRO A 108 6.72 -0.42 16.30
N LYS A 109 6.81 0.63 17.09
CA LYS A 109 7.72 0.67 18.21
C LYS A 109 7.06 0.03 19.42
N ASN A 110 7.84 -0.78 20.10
CA ASN A 110 7.36 -1.40 21.34
C ASN A 110 7.26 -0.38 22.46
#